data_cb6222fdf01b1559310ea6930e9c626b
#
_entry.id   cb6222fdf01b1559310ea6930e9c626b
#
_cell.length_a   1.000
_cell.length_b   1.000
_cell.length_c   1.000
_cell.angle_alpha   90.00
_cell.angle_beta   90.00
_cell.angle_gamma   90.00
#
_symmetry.space_group_name_H-M   'P 1'
#
loop_
_entity.id
_entity.type
_entity.pdbx_description
1 polymer ?
#
loop_
_entity_poly.entity_id
_entity_poly.type
_entity_poly.pdbx_seq_one_letter_code
_entity_poly.pdbx_strand_id
1 'polypeptide(L)'
;MFYTINMATKFKFLTLFAIATAFSGNVFGQELDRSALPIKEPKRQTYKELDVRNATAPAQFKVTAPKGAPNVIVILIDDQGFGATNTFGGPVATPSMDKLAENGIRYNRFNSTALCSPSRVALLTGYNHHSNNMGCIGEAATTFSGNTSVRPQSITPMAE
;
A
#
# COMPACT_ATOMS: atom_id res chain seq x y z
N MET A 1 48.27 -28.48 -12.48
CA MET A 1 47.77 -29.30 -11.36
C MET A 1 46.27 -29.47 -11.57
N PHE A 2 45.86 -30.58 -12.22
CA PHE A 2 44.44 -30.81 -12.57
C PHE A 2 43.77 -31.57 -11.43
N TYR A 3 42.73 -30.96 -10.83
CA TYR A 3 41.88 -31.63 -9.83
C TYR A 3 40.79 -32.41 -10.58
N THR A 4 40.86 -33.73 -10.59
CA THR A 4 39.75 -34.61 -11.00
C THR A 4 38.72 -34.72 -9.89
N ILE A 5 37.57 -34.09 -10.06
CA ILE A 5 36.44 -34.25 -9.12
C ILE A 5 35.76 -35.58 -9.42
N ASN A 6 35.81 -36.48 -8.45
CA ASN A 6 35.26 -37.82 -8.52
C ASN A 6 33.73 -37.79 -8.72
N MET A 7 33.22 -38.57 -9.69
CA MET A 7 31.79 -38.59 -10.06
C MET A 7 30.83 -38.96 -8.90
N ALA A 8 31.29 -39.70 -7.91
CA ALA A 8 30.53 -40.07 -6.72
C ALA A 8 30.22 -38.85 -5.79
N THR A 9 31.09 -37.85 -5.80
CA THR A 9 30.89 -36.62 -5.01
C THR A 9 29.86 -35.70 -5.65
N LYS A 10 29.74 -35.70 -6.98
CA LYS A 10 28.73 -34.93 -7.71
C LYS A 10 27.30 -35.46 -7.44
N PHE A 11 27.15 -36.78 -7.31
CA PHE A 11 25.87 -37.42 -7.06
C PHE A 11 25.34 -37.12 -5.64
N LYS A 12 26.23 -37.08 -4.65
CA LYS A 12 25.85 -36.72 -3.26
C LYS A 12 25.47 -35.24 -3.12
N PHE A 13 26.10 -34.35 -3.89
CA PHE A 13 25.74 -32.93 -3.91
C PHE A 13 24.38 -32.67 -4.60
N LEU A 14 24.11 -33.41 -5.70
CA LEU A 14 22.84 -33.28 -6.42
C LEU A 14 21.64 -33.78 -5.58
N THR A 15 21.79 -34.88 -4.84
CA THR A 15 20.74 -35.40 -3.97
C THR A 15 20.52 -34.54 -2.74
N LEU A 16 21.54 -33.91 -2.18
CA LEU A 16 21.38 -32.97 -1.07
C LEU A 16 20.66 -31.69 -1.50
N PHE A 17 20.91 -31.21 -2.71
CA PHE A 17 20.22 -30.03 -3.27
C PHE A 17 18.75 -30.31 -3.60
N ALA A 18 18.43 -31.51 -4.09
CA ALA A 18 17.05 -31.95 -4.37
C ALA A 18 16.22 -32.15 -3.10
N ILE A 19 16.82 -32.56 -1.99
CA ILE A 19 16.13 -32.70 -0.71
C ILE A 19 15.91 -31.34 -0.04
N ALA A 20 16.82 -30.38 -0.22
CA ALA A 20 16.65 -29.03 0.33
C ALA A 20 15.52 -28.25 -0.35
N THR A 21 15.23 -28.51 -1.64
CA THR A 21 14.12 -27.90 -2.36
C THR A 21 12.76 -28.53 -2.06
N ALA A 22 12.72 -29.78 -1.56
CA ALA A 22 11.48 -30.46 -1.19
C ALA A 22 10.93 -30.05 0.19
N PHE A 23 11.71 -29.35 1.02
CA PHE A 23 11.31 -28.88 2.35
C PHE A 23 11.02 -27.37 2.42
N SER A 24 10.93 -26.69 1.28
CA SER A 24 10.31 -25.37 1.20
C SER A 24 8.81 -25.56 1.40
N GLY A 25 8.44 -25.84 2.65
CA GLY A 25 7.05 -25.94 3.07
C GLY A 25 6.33 -24.66 2.60
N ASN A 26 5.24 -24.83 1.90
CA ASN A 26 4.32 -23.79 1.52
C ASN A 26 3.94 -22.96 2.77
N VAL A 27 4.68 -21.91 3.02
CA VAL A 27 4.18 -20.81 3.83
C VAL A 27 3.06 -20.22 2.96
N PHE A 28 1.82 -20.58 3.27
CA PHE A 28 0.63 -20.01 2.67
C PHE A 28 0.53 -18.51 3.01
N GLY A 29 1.44 -17.73 2.47
CA GLY A 29 1.22 -16.33 2.22
C GLY A 29 0.69 -16.25 0.80
N GLN A 30 -0.54 -15.85 0.61
CA GLN A 30 -1.09 -15.59 -0.70
C GLN A 30 -0.21 -14.50 -1.33
N GLU A 31 0.63 -14.88 -2.30
CA GLU A 31 1.50 -13.95 -2.99
C GLU A 31 0.61 -12.99 -3.77
N LEU A 32 0.61 -11.73 -3.35
CA LEU A 32 -0.16 -10.69 -3.98
C LEU A 32 0.47 -10.38 -5.34
N ASP A 33 -0.29 -10.56 -6.39
CA ASP A 33 0.07 -10.05 -7.71
C ASP A 33 0.07 -8.51 -7.67
N ARG A 34 1.26 -7.94 -7.53
CA ARG A 34 1.49 -6.49 -7.51
C ARG A 34 1.74 -5.92 -8.91
N SER A 35 1.72 -6.77 -9.95
CA SER A 35 1.93 -6.34 -11.33
C SER A 35 0.71 -5.64 -11.92
N ALA A 36 -0.48 -5.87 -11.35
CA ALA A 36 -1.73 -5.24 -11.75
C ALA A 36 -2.36 -4.47 -10.58
N LEU A 37 -2.56 -3.17 -10.74
CA LEU A 37 -3.34 -2.35 -9.82
C LEU A 37 -4.76 -2.16 -10.38
N PRO A 38 -5.81 -2.19 -9.55
CA PRO A 38 -5.79 -2.41 -8.10
C PRO A 38 -5.55 -3.89 -7.72
N ILE A 39 -4.90 -4.11 -6.57
CA ILE A 39 -4.76 -5.46 -6.01
C ILE A 39 -6.16 -6.01 -5.76
N LYS A 40 -6.48 -7.18 -6.32
CA LYS A 40 -7.79 -7.80 -6.15
C LYS A 40 -8.00 -8.16 -4.68
N GLU A 41 -9.12 -7.70 -4.13
CA GLU A 41 -9.52 -8.07 -2.77
C GLU A 41 -9.66 -9.60 -2.67
N PRO A 42 -9.06 -10.24 -1.66
CA PRO A 42 -9.26 -11.67 -1.44
C PRO A 42 -10.74 -11.99 -1.21
N LYS A 43 -11.21 -13.13 -1.71
CA LYS A 43 -12.59 -13.55 -1.50
C LYS A 43 -12.87 -13.65 -0.01
N ARG A 44 -13.86 -12.92 0.48
CA ARG A 44 -14.28 -12.99 1.88
C ARG A 44 -14.84 -14.38 2.18
N GLN A 45 -14.38 -14.96 3.27
CA GLN A 45 -14.92 -16.22 3.76
C GLN A 45 -16.34 -15.99 4.28
N THR A 46 -17.28 -16.80 3.81
CA THR A 46 -18.65 -16.77 4.31
C THR A 46 -18.79 -17.80 5.44
N TYR A 47 -19.33 -17.38 6.57
CA TYR A 47 -19.57 -18.23 7.73
C TYR A 47 -20.99 -18.72 7.73
N LYS A 48 -21.17 -20.03 7.94
CA LYS A 48 -22.49 -20.68 8.09
C LYS A 48 -22.78 -21.02 9.56
N GLU A 49 -21.76 -20.91 10.39
CA GLU A 49 -21.82 -21.16 11.82
C GLU A 49 -22.59 -20.03 12.52
N LEU A 50 -23.69 -20.42 13.21
CA LEU A 50 -24.51 -19.48 13.98
C LEU A 50 -23.86 -19.13 15.33
N ASP A 51 -22.96 -19.98 15.83
CA ASP A 51 -22.23 -19.78 17.08
C ASP A 51 -20.79 -19.43 16.79
N VAL A 52 -20.38 -18.23 17.18
CA VAL A 52 -19.01 -17.71 16.99
C VAL A 52 -17.93 -18.58 17.62
N ARG A 53 -18.25 -19.35 18.67
CA ARG A 53 -17.32 -20.26 19.32
C ARG A 53 -16.92 -21.44 18.43
N ASN A 54 -17.74 -21.80 17.48
CA ASN A 54 -17.53 -22.87 16.52
C ASN A 54 -16.97 -22.35 15.18
N ALA A 55 -16.94 -21.04 15.00
CA ALA A 55 -16.44 -20.42 13.77
C ALA A 55 -14.90 -20.37 13.78
N THR A 56 -14.29 -20.71 12.65
CA THR A 56 -12.86 -20.52 12.46
C THR A 56 -12.60 -19.07 12.00
N ALA A 57 -11.77 -18.34 12.74
CA ALA A 57 -11.40 -17.00 12.36
C ALA A 57 -10.80 -16.96 10.95
N PRO A 58 -11.11 -15.96 10.11
CA PRO A 58 -10.50 -15.83 8.80
C PRO A 58 -8.99 -15.64 8.94
N ALA A 59 -8.25 -16.14 7.97
CA ALA A 59 -6.83 -15.83 7.88
C ALA A 59 -6.64 -14.31 7.78
N GLN A 60 -5.82 -13.76 8.67
CA GLN A 60 -5.51 -12.34 8.61
C GLN A 60 -4.68 -12.07 7.35
N PHE A 61 -5.20 -11.21 6.50
CA PHE A 61 -4.46 -10.71 5.37
C PHE A 61 -3.46 -9.65 5.88
N LYS A 62 -2.18 -10.02 5.92
CA LYS A 62 -1.11 -9.09 6.31
C LYS A 62 -0.26 -8.76 5.10
N VAL A 63 -0.29 -7.52 4.69
CA VAL A 63 0.71 -6.99 3.76
C VAL A 63 1.94 -6.61 4.57
N THR A 64 3.05 -7.29 4.33
CA THR A 64 4.32 -6.97 4.98
C THR A 64 5.26 -6.30 3.99
N ALA A 65 5.99 -5.31 4.47
CA ALA A 65 7.03 -4.68 3.67
C ALA A 65 8.16 -5.69 3.37
N PRO A 66 8.80 -5.63 2.19
CA PRO A 66 9.99 -6.43 1.91
C PRO A 66 11.08 -6.18 2.96
N LYS A 67 11.92 -7.20 3.22
CA LYS A 67 13.06 -7.06 4.14
C LYS A 67 13.97 -5.92 3.68
N GLY A 68 14.23 -4.97 4.57
CA GLY A 68 15.08 -3.80 4.27
C GLY A 68 14.33 -2.66 3.57
N ALA A 69 13.02 -2.72 3.41
CA ALA A 69 12.25 -1.60 2.90
C ALA A 69 12.42 -0.37 3.82
N PRO A 70 12.59 0.82 3.25
CA PRO A 70 12.70 2.04 4.03
C PRO A 70 11.36 2.40 4.67
N ASN A 71 11.40 3.13 5.77
CA ASN A 71 10.21 3.79 6.31
C ASN A 71 9.81 4.94 5.39
N VAL A 72 8.51 5.06 5.11
CA VAL A 72 7.95 6.15 4.32
C VAL A 72 7.02 6.96 5.22
N ILE A 73 7.28 8.26 5.34
CA ILE A 73 6.44 9.19 6.09
C ILE A 73 5.77 10.13 5.08
N VAL A 74 4.45 10.17 5.10
CA VAL A 74 3.66 11.11 4.30
C VAL A 74 3.07 12.15 5.24
N ILE A 75 3.41 13.42 5.01
CA ILE A 75 2.88 14.55 5.78
C ILE A 75 1.95 15.33 4.86
N LEU A 76 0.66 15.31 5.17
CA LEU A 76 -0.36 16.06 4.46
C LEU A 76 -0.81 17.24 5.33
N ILE A 77 -0.46 18.44 4.90
CA ILE A 77 -0.83 19.67 5.61
C ILE A 77 -2.23 20.09 5.15
N ASP A 78 -3.06 20.48 6.12
CA ASP A 78 -4.44 20.88 5.87
C ASP A 78 -4.52 22.37 5.52
N ASP A 79 -5.39 22.70 4.57
CA ASP A 79 -5.70 24.07 4.12
C ASP A 79 -4.48 24.94 3.76
N GLN A 80 -3.39 24.30 3.31
CA GLN A 80 -2.19 25.02 2.91
C GLN A 80 -2.07 25.14 1.39
N GLY A 81 -2.06 26.37 0.90
CA GLY A 81 -1.78 26.65 -0.51
C GLY A 81 -0.28 26.56 -0.84
N PHE A 82 0.04 26.33 -2.12
CA PHE A 82 1.40 26.17 -2.63
C PHE A 82 2.33 27.35 -2.24
N GLY A 83 1.85 28.58 -2.34
CA GLY A 83 2.61 29.80 -2.06
C GLY A 83 2.62 30.23 -0.59
N ALA A 84 2.21 29.40 0.37
CA ALA A 84 2.17 29.79 1.77
C ALA A 84 3.55 29.74 2.43
N THR A 85 4.34 28.70 2.18
CA THR A 85 5.64 28.49 2.80
C THR A 85 6.77 29.18 2.06
N ASN A 86 7.79 29.63 2.80
CA ASN A 86 9.00 30.22 2.21
C ASN A 86 9.78 29.25 1.32
N THR A 87 9.68 27.96 1.54
CA THR A 87 10.25 26.90 0.68
C THR A 87 9.83 27.03 -0.78
N PHE A 88 8.62 27.56 -1.03
CA PHE A 88 8.07 27.86 -2.34
C PHE A 88 7.88 29.36 -2.63
N GLY A 89 8.59 30.22 -1.87
CA GLY A 89 8.56 31.68 -2.04
C GLY A 89 7.46 32.40 -1.28
N GLY A 90 6.77 31.74 -0.37
CA GLY A 90 5.70 32.33 0.44
C GLY A 90 6.23 33.07 1.69
N PRO A 91 5.33 33.77 2.41
CA PRO A 91 5.71 34.60 3.54
C PRO A 91 5.91 33.83 4.85
N VAL A 92 5.49 32.56 4.95
CA VAL A 92 5.55 31.80 6.19
C VAL A 92 6.86 31.06 6.29
N ALA A 93 7.65 31.36 7.32
CA ALA A 93 8.93 30.68 7.57
C ALA A 93 8.71 29.22 8.00
N THR A 94 9.28 28.29 7.23
CA THR A 94 9.16 26.84 7.46
C THR A 94 10.52 26.16 7.39
N PRO A 95 11.41 26.39 8.38
CA PRO A 95 12.81 25.94 8.31
C PRO A 95 13.00 24.43 8.21
N SER A 96 12.06 23.65 8.75
CA SER A 96 12.08 22.18 8.61
C SER A 96 11.77 21.73 7.19
N MET A 97 10.85 22.43 6.51
CA MET A 97 10.54 22.14 5.10
C MET A 97 11.71 22.57 4.19
N ASP A 98 12.38 23.67 4.51
CA ASP A 98 13.56 24.11 3.79
C ASP A 98 14.67 23.05 3.85
N LYS A 99 14.95 22.50 5.04
CA LYS A 99 15.92 21.41 5.20
C LYS A 99 15.56 20.15 4.42
N LEU A 100 14.26 19.79 4.36
CA LEU A 100 13.81 18.68 3.53
C LEU A 100 14.02 18.99 2.05
N ALA A 101 13.71 20.21 1.63
CA ALA A 101 13.84 20.65 0.24
C ALA A 101 15.30 20.75 -0.23
N GLU A 102 16.23 21.09 0.65
CA GLU A 102 17.68 21.12 0.36
C GLU A 102 18.23 19.74 0.01
N ASN A 103 17.69 18.69 0.62
CA ASN A 103 18.14 17.30 0.45
C ASN A 103 17.18 16.44 -0.36
N GLY A 104 16.14 17.02 -0.96
CA GLY A 104 15.07 16.32 -1.63
C GLY A 104 14.69 16.94 -2.97
N ILE A 105 13.54 16.53 -3.47
CA ILE A 105 12.97 17.01 -4.72
C ILE A 105 11.76 17.90 -4.41
N ARG A 106 11.72 19.08 -5.02
CA ARG A 106 10.56 19.98 -4.99
C ARG A 106 9.78 19.89 -6.28
N TYR A 107 8.50 19.56 -6.20
CA TYR A 107 7.60 19.57 -7.35
C TYR A 107 6.89 20.93 -7.44
N ASN A 108 6.92 21.55 -8.60
CA ASN A 108 6.24 22.80 -8.89
C ASN A 108 4.92 22.60 -9.66
N ARG A 109 4.59 21.35 -10.01
CA ARG A 109 3.36 20.95 -10.68
C ARG A 109 2.78 19.71 -9.99
N PHE A 110 2.33 19.91 -8.76
CA PHE A 110 1.63 18.88 -8.00
C PHE A 110 0.23 19.38 -7.67
N ASN A 111 -0.76 18.72 -8.24
CA ASN A 111 -2.17 19.13 -8.10
C ASN A 111 -2.87 18.12 -7.17
N SER A 112 -3.67 18.63 -6.27
CA SER A 112 -4.61 17.88 -5.45
C SER A 112 -6.04 18.26 -5.83
N THR A 113 -7.03 17.69 -5.16
CA THR A 113 -8.42 18.16 -5.28
C THR A 113 -8.58 19.48 -4.51
N ALA A 114 -9.69 20.18 -4.75
CA ALA A 114 -9.97 21.46 -4.11
C ALA A 114 -10.28 21.36 -2.61
N LEU A 115 -10.53 20.15 -2.08
CA LEU A 115 -11.02 19.92 -0.71
C LEU A 115 -10.23 18.82 0.00
N CYS A 116 -10.24 18.86 1.35
CA CYS A 116 -9.50 17.94 2.20
C CYS A 116 -9.93 16.48 2.04
N SER A 117 -11.22 16.15 2.22
CA SER A 117 -11.71 14.77 2.17
C SER A 117 -11.46 14.07 0.82
N PRO A 118 -11.76 14.69 -0.33
CA PRO A 118 -11.43 14.14 -1.63
C PRO A 118 -9.92 13.88 -1.82
N SER A 119 -9.07 14.82 -1.41
CA SER A 119 -7.61 14.65 -1.51
C SER A 119 -7.11 13.52 -0.63
N ARG A 120 -7.63 13.41 0.61
CA ARG A 120 -7.24 12.37 1.56
C ARG A 120 -7.65 11.00 1.08
N VAL A 121 -8.88 10.82 0.59
CA VAL A 121 -9.33 9.52 0.09
C VAL A 121 -8.56 9.11 -1.17
N ALA A 122 -8.26 10.04 -2.06
CA ALA A 122 -7.46 9.75 -3.24
C ALA A 122 -6.03 9.32 -2.87
N LEU A 123 -5.39 10.00 -1.91
CA LEU A 123 -4.07 9.64 -1.39
C LEU A 123 -4.07 8.25 -0.75
N LEU A 124 -5.06 7.95 0.09
CA LEU A 124 -5.12 6.70 0.83
C LEU A 124 -5.45 5.48 -0.02
N THR A 125 -6.18 5.67 -1.12
CA THR A 125 -6.67 4.57 -1.94
C THR A 125 -5.96 4.44 -3.29
N GLY A 126 -5.28 5.48 -3.74
CA GLY A 126 -4.72 5.55 -5.09
C GLY A 126 -5.77 5.71 -6.21
N TYR A 127 -7.05 5.86 -5.86
CA TYR A 127 -8.13 6.03 -6.82
C TYR A 127 -8.62 7.48 -6.87
N ASN A 128 -9.20 7.87 -8.01
CA ASN A 128 -9.89 9.14 -8.12
C ASN A 128 -10.97 9.28 -7.04
N HIS A 129 -11.10 10.48 -6.48
CA HIS A 129 -12.02 10.73 -5.37
C HIS A 129 -13.50 10.47 -5.74
N HIS A 130 -13.92 10.71 -6.98
CA HIS A 130 -15.27 10.37 -7.43
C HIS A 130 -15.50 8.85 -7.47
N SER A 131 -14.48 8.06 -7.82
CA SER A 131 -14.56 6.59 -7.75
C SER A 131 -14.72 6.10 -6.31
N ASN A 132 -14.22 6.88 -5.35
CA ASN A 132 -14.41 6.65 -3.93
C ASN A 132 -15.74 7.21 -3.39
N ASN A 133 -16.63 7.71 -4.24
CA ASN A 133 -17.85 8.42 -3.85
C ASN A 133 -17.59 9.66 -2.98
N MET A 134 -16.42 10.27 -3.09
CA MET A 134 -16.01 11.44 -2.32
C MET A 134 -15.82 12.65 -3.25
N GLY A 135 -16.87 13.02 -3.97
CA GLY A 135 -16.85 14.17 -4.88
C GLY A 135 -16.69 15.52 -4.15
N CYS A 136 -17.12 15.56 -2.89
CA CYS A 136 -17.05 16.73 -2.00
C CYS A 136 -16.67 16.29 -0.59
N ILE A 137 -16.68 17.21 0.38
CA ILE A 137 -16.58 16.91 1.82
C ILE A 137 -17.84 16.15 2.29
N GLY A 138 -17.72 15.39 3.39
CA GLY A 138 -18.80 14.55 3.90
C GLY A 138 -20.09 15.28 4.20
N GLU A 139 -19.98 16.52 4.65
CA GLU A 139 -21.10 17.42 4.99
C GLU A 139 -21.93 17.81 3.75
N ALA A 140 -21.34 17.75 2.56
CA ALA A 140 -21.99 18.03 1.28
C ALA A 140 -22.30 16.75 0.50
N ALA A 141 -22.39 15.60 1.19
CA ALA A 141 -22.76 14.32 0.59
C ALA A 141 -24.18 14.38 0.01
N THR A 142 -24.35 13.63 -1.09
CA THR A 142 -25.63 13.49 -1.77
C THR A 142 -25.94 12.01 -2.00
N THR A 143 -27.13 11.72 -2.52
CA THR A 143 -27.48 10.35 -2.97
C THR A 143 -26.95 10.01 -4.35
N PHE A 144 -26.31 10.95 -5.04
CA PHE A 144 -25.76 10.73 -6.37
C PHE A 144 -24.44 9.94 -6.31
N SER A 145 -24.28 9.02 -7.25
CA SER A 145 -23.04 8.28 -7.44
C SER A 145 -21.85 9.24 -7.61
N GLY A 146 -20.73 8.90 -6.99
CA GLY A 146 -19.54 9.74 -6.99
C GLY A 146 -19.49 10.78 -5.87
N ASN A 147 -20.58 11.00 -5.12
CA ASN A 147 -20.63 11.96 -4.01
C ASN A 147 -21.47 11.49 -2.80
N THR A 148 -21.55 10.20 -2.57
CA THR A 148 -22.31 9.66 -1.43
C THR A 148 -21.53 9.71 -0.11
N SER A 149 -20.25 10.06 -0.14
CA SER A 149 -19.29 9.99 0.97
C SER A 149 -19.13 8.60 1.59
N VAL A 150 -19.63 7.55 0.92
CA VAL A 150 -19.46 6.17 1.34
C VAL A 150 -18.54 5.47 0.36
N ARG A 151 -17.31 5.16 0.80
CA ARG A 151 -16.32 4.44 -0.02
C ARG A 151 -16.86 3.05 -0.41
N PRO A 152 -16.77 2.66 -1.68
CA PRO A 152 -17.10 1.30 -2.09
C PRO A 152 -16.23 0.27 -1.38
N GLN A 153 -16.82 -0.84 -0.97
CA GLN A 153 -16.06 -1.92 -0.28
C GLN A 153 -14.99 -2.56 -1.16
N SER A 154 -15.13 -2.45 -2.49
CA SER A 154 -14.15 -2.94 -3.46
C SER A 154 -12.87 -2.10 -3.54
N ILE A 155 -12.85 -0.93 -2.91
CA ILE A 155 -11.67 -0.05 -2.88
C ILE A 155 -11.05 -0.13 -1.49
N THR A 156 -9.85 -0.69 -1.41
CA THR A 156 -9.11 -0.87 -0.16
C THR A 156 -8.13 0.28 0.04
N PRO A 157 -8.11 0.93 1.21
CA PRO A 157 -7.07 1.90 1.55
C PRO A 157 -5.71 1.22 1.75
N MET A 158 -4.62 1.97 1.58
CA MET A 158 -3.26 1.43 1.71
C MET A 158 -2.89 0.96 3.13
N ALA A 159 -3.67 1.33 4.13
CA ALA A 159 -3.44 0.95 5.54
C ALA A 159 -4.26 -0.27 5.99
N GLU A 160 -5.04 -0.89 5.10
CA GLU A 160 -5.94 -2.02 5.38
C GLU A 160 -5.36 -3.39 5.02
#